data_85059ba68cb7d52eec7fef86a805ac03
#
_entry.id   85059ba68cb7d52eec7fef86a805ac03
#
_cell.length_a   1.000
_cell.length_b   1.000
_cell.length_c   1.000
_cell.angle_alpha   90.00
_cell.angle_beta   90.00
_cell.angle_gamma   90.00
#
_symmetry.space_group_name_H-M   'P 1'
#
loop_
_entity.id
_entity.type
_entity.pdbx_description
1 polymer ?
#
loop_
_entity_poly.entity_id
_entity_poly.type
_entity_poly.pdbx_seq_one_letter_code
_entity_poly.pdbx_strand_id
1 'polypeptide(L)'
;MEGKILIVDDQYGIRVLLHEVFQKEGYQTFQAANGFQALDIVKKDNPDLVVLDMKIPGMDGIEIFKACKEIDESIKVILMSAYGELDMIQEAKDLGALMHFAKPFDIDEIRQAVRNELAVEA
;
A
#
# COMPACT_ATOMS: atom_id res chain seq x y z
N MET A 1 -10.89 -14.47 3.62
CA MET A 1 -9.66 -14.14 4.39
C MET A 1 -9.92 -12.86 5.18
N GLU A 2 -9.27 -12.69 6.28
CA GLU A 2 -9.46 -11.50 7.10
C GLU A 2 -8.29 -10.55 6.94
N GLY A 3 -8.56 -9.29 7.07
CA GLY A 3 -7.55 -8.26 7.01
C GLY A 3 -8.10 -6.99 6.41
N LYS A 4 -7.45 -5.87 6.74
CA LYS A 4 -7.82 -4.55 6.22
C LYS A 4 -6.68 -4.04 5.36
N ILE A 5 -6.99 -3.64 4.13
CA ILE A 5 -6.00 -3.15 3.18
C ILE A 5 -6.34 -1.73 2.77
N LEU A 6 -5.37 -0.85 2.87
CA LEU A 6 -5.49 0.52 2.36
C LEU A 6 -4.75 0.63 1.03
N ILE A 7 -5.43 1.14 0.02
CA ILE A 7 -4.84 1.35 -1.31
C ILE A 7 -4.65 2.85 -1.50
N VAL A 8 -3.41 3.27 -1.71
CA VAL A 8 -3.05 4.68 -1.87
C VAL A 8 -2.47 4.90 -3.25
N ASP A 9 -3.23 5.56 -4.13
CA ASP A 9 -2.81 5.84 -5.49
C ASP A 9 -3.68 6.99 -6.03
N ASP A 10 -3.08 7.95 -6.73
CA ASP A 10 -3.83 9.06 -7.28
C ASP A 10 -4.61 8.68 -8.55
N GLN A 11 -4.31 7.53 -9.13
CA GLN A 11 -5.00 7.04 -10.32
C GLN A 11 -6.24 6.25 -9.93
N TYR A 12 -7.39 6.81 -10.29
CA TYR A 12 -8.67 6.21 -9.95
C TYR A 12 -8.81 4.76 -10.44
N GLY A 13 -8.38 4.49 -11.67
CA GLY A 13 -8.49 3.16 -12.24
C GLY A 13 -7.71 2.11 -11.47
N ILE A 14 -6.51 2.47 -11.00
CA ILE A 14 -5.69 1.56 -10.20
C ILE A 14 -6.37 1.28 -8.86
N ARG A 15 -6.88 2.32 -8.20
CA ARG A 15 -7.57 2.15 -6.92
C ARG A 15 -8.76 1.21 -7.03
N VAL A 16 -9.60 1.42 -8.05
CA VAL A 16 -10.80 0.60 -8.26
C VAL A 16 -10.42 -0.84 -8.57
N LEU A 17 -9.42 -1.03 -9.43
CA LEU A 17 -8.96 -2.36 -9.80
C LEU A 17 -8.50 -3.15 -8.56
N LEU A 18 -7.62 -2.57 -7.76
CA LEU A 18 -7.10 -3.24 -6.58
C LEU A 18 -8.18 -3.45 -5.52
N HIS A 19 -9.08 -2.49 -5.37
CA HIS A 19 -10.21 -2.62 -4.47
C HIS A 19 -11.04 -3.86 -4.82
N GLU A 20 -11.38 -4.03 -6.09
CA GLU A 20 -12.15 -5.19 -6.52
C GLU A 20 -11.41 -6.50 -6.31
N VAL A 21 -10.12 -6.51 -6.64
CA VAL A 21 -9.31 -7.73 -6.49
C VAL A 21 -9.26 -8.16 -5.03
N PHE A 22 -8.99 -7.24 -4.12
CA PHE A 22 -8.84 -7.59 -2.71
C PHE A 22 -10.18 -7.87 -2.03
N GLN A 23 -11.26 -7.21 -2.44
CA GLN A 23 -12.58 -7.54 -1.92
C GLN A 23 -12.99 -8.96 -2.28
N LYS A 24 -12.66 -9.41 -3.48
CA LYS A 24 -12.94 -10.78 -3.89
C LYS A 24 -12.17 -11.80 -3.06
N GLU A 25 -11.02 -11.41 -2.53
CA GLU A 25 -10.23 -12.26 -1.65
C GLU A 25 -10.77 -12.25 -0.20
N GLY A 26 -11.76 -11.42 0.08
CA GLY A 26 -12.38 -11.36 1.41
C GLY A 26 -11.84 -10.30 2.34
N TYR A 27 -10.94 -9.42 1.86
CA TYR A 27 -10.40 -8.34 2.68
C TYR A 27 -11.34 -7.15 2.70
N GLN A 28 -11.31 -6.40 3.79
CA GLN A 28 -11.93 -5.10 3.87
C GLN A 28 -10.95 -4.09 3.27
N THR A 29 -11.40 -3.29 2.30
CA THR A 29 -10.51 -2.38 1.59
C THR A 29 -10.91 -0.93 1.75
N PHE A 30 -9.90 -0.06 1.79
CA PHE A 30 -10.06 1.37 1.88
C PHE A 30 -9.25 2.01 0.76
N GLN A 31 -9.67 3.15 0.27
CA GLN A 31 -9.01 3.85 -0.84
C GLN A 31 -8.64 5.27 -0.43
N ALA A 32 -7.45 5.70 -0.81
CA ALA A 32 -7.00 7.07 -0.62
C ALA A 32 -6.34 7.57 -1.91
N ALA A 33 -6.65 8.80 -2.29
CA ALA A 33 -6.10 9.40 -3.50
C ALA A 33 -4.86 10.26 -3.21
N ASN A 34 -4.58 10.50 -1.95
CA ASN A 34 -3.44 11.32 -1.53
C ASN A 34 -3.00 10.94 -0.12
N GLY A 35 -1.87 11.51 0.31
CA GLY A 35 -1.31 11.18 1.61
C GLY A 35 -2.17 11.59 2.79
N PHE A 36 -2.85 12.73 2.70
CA PHE A 36 -3.68 13.21 3.80
C PHE A 36 -4.84 12.26 4.06
N GLN A 37 -5.49 11.81 2.99
CA GLN A 37 -6.56 10.82 3.11
C GLN A 37 -6.03 9.50 3.67
N ALA A 38 -4.84 9.09 3.19
CA ALA A 38 -4.22 7.84 3.64
C ALA A 38 -3.97 7.87 5.15
N LEU A 39 -3.38 8.94 5.65
CA LEU A 39 -3.07 9.04 7.08
C LEU A 39 -4.32 9.08 7.94
N ASP A 40 -5.36 9.73 7.46
CA ASP A 40 -6.65 9.75 8.13
C ASP A 40 -7.21 8.33 8.32
N ILE A 41 -7.15 7.54 7.25
CA ILE A 41 -7.63 6.16 7.27
C ILE A 41 -6.76 5.30 8.19
N VAL A 42 -5.44 5.48 8.16
CA VAL A 42 -4.56 4.73 9.06
C VAL A 42 -4.92 4.98 10.51
N LYS A 43 -5.22 6.22 10.86
CA LYS A 43 -5.60 6.57 12.24
C LYS A 43 -6.95 6.02 12.64
N LYS A 44 -7.93 6.08 11.73
CA LYS A 44 -9.32 5.70 12.06
C LYS A 44 -9.59 4.22 11.94
N ASP A 45 -9.08 3.60 10.89
CA ASP A 45 -9.47 2.24 10.52
C ASP A 45 -8.41 1.19 10.80
N ASN A 46 -7.20 1.58 11.12
CA ASN A 46 -6.09 0.69 11.46
C ASN A 46 -5.89 -0.43 10.44
N PRO A 47 -5.59 -0.10 9.17
CA PRO A 47 -5.37 -1.15 8.19
C PRO A 47 -4.15 -2.00 8.56
N ASP A 48 -4.18 -3.26 8.18
CA ASP A 48 -3.09 -4.19 8.43
C ASP A 48 -1.98 -4.03 7.41
N LEU A 49 -2.34 -3.62 6.19
CA LEU A 49 -1.40 -3.50 5.10
C LEU A 49 -1.78 -2.32 4.21
N VAL A 50 -0.76 -1.60 3.73
CA VAL A 50 -0.94 -0.49 2.80
C VAL A 50 -0.25 -0.82 1.49
N VAL A 51 -0.97 -0.67 0.37
CA VAL A 51 -0.40 -0.72 -0.96
C VAL A 51 -0.23 0.73 -1.38
N LEU A 52 1.00 1.20 -1.49
CA LEU A 52 1.33 2.62 -1.57
C LEU A 52 2.05 2.96 -2.87
N ASP A 53 1.45 3.86 -3.66
CA ASP A 53 2.12 4.44 -4.81
C ASP A 53 3.18 5.44 -4.33
N MET A 54 4.40 5.32 -4.84
CA MET A 54 5.52 6.12 -4.38
C MET A 54 5.48 7.56 -4.87
N LYS A 55 4.75 7.86 -5.92
CA LYS A 55 4.75 9.20 -6.50
C LYS A 55 3.32 9.75 -6.62
N ILE A 56 2.92 10.44 -5.56
CA ILE A 56 1.61 11.04 -5.45
C ILE A 56 1.77 12.55 -5.24
N PRO A 57 0.97 13.40 -5.94
CA PRO A 57 1.06 14.83 -5.75
C PRO A 57 0.81 15.26 -4.30
N GLY A 58 1.56 16.22 -3.82
CA GLY A 58 1.37 16.84 -2.51
C GLY A 58 2.19 16.24 -1.38
N MET A 59 2.30 14.93 -1.32
CA MET A 59 3.09 14.26 -0.29
C MET A 59 3.68 13.01 -0.94
N ASP A 60 5.01 12.89 -0.98
CA ASP A 60 5.61 11.74 -1.67
C ASP A 60 5.49 10.45 -0.87
N GLY A 61 5.78 9.33 -1.53
CA GLY A 61 5.60 8.01 -0.93
C GLY A 61 6.45 7.79 0.31
N ILE A 62 7.66 8.34 0.35
CA ILE A 62 8.53 8.20 1.53
C ILE A 62 7.92 8.89 2.73
N GLU A 63 7.41 10.11 2.53
CA GLU A 63 6.75 10.86 3.63
C GLU A 63 5.53 10.11 4.14
N ILE A 64 4.71 9.58 3.23
CA ILE A 64 3.52 8.80 3.61
C ILE A 64 3.95 7.55 4.38
N PHE A 65 4.97 6.85 3.88
CA PHE A 65 5.47 5.64 4.51
C PHE A 65 5.94 5.91 5.95
N LYS A 66 6.75 6.94 6.12
CA LYS A 66 7.26 7.31 7.45
C LYS A 66 6.12 7.66 8.41
N ALA A 67 5.15 8.43 7.92
CA ALA A 67 4.03 8.84 8.75
C ALA A 67 3.15 7.66 9.15
N CYS A 68 2.94 6.71 8.24
CA CYS A 68 2.19 5.49 8.55
C CYS A 68 2.89 4.70 9.65
N LYS A 69 4.21 4.56 9.56
CA LYS A 69 4.98 3.82 10.56
C LYS A 69 5.00 4.53 11.92
N GLU A 70 4.94 5.85 11.94
CA GLU A 70 4.83 6.59 13.20
C GLU A 70 3.50 6.34 13.89
N ILE A 71 2.42 6.20 13.10
CA ILE A 71 1.10 5.93 13.65
C ILE A 71 0.99 4.49 14.13
N ASP A 72 1.54 3.55 13.36
CA ASP A 72 1.48 2.13 13.68
C ASP A 72 2.74 1.43 13.16
N GLU A 73 3.67 1.12 14.05
CA GLU A 73 4.93 0.48 13.69
C GLU A 73 4.75 -0.89 13.05
N SER A 74 3.66 -1.57 13.36
CA SER A 74 3.39 -2.91 12.84
C SER A 74 2.76 -2.93 11.46
N ILE A 75 2.40 -1.79 10.92
CA ILE A 75 1.74 -1.72 9.63
C ILE A 75 2.66 -2.23 8.53
N LYS A 76 2.11 -3.07 7.65
CA LYS A 76 2.87 -3.62 6.54
C LYS A 76 2.67 -2.75 5.31
N VAL A 77 3.74 -2.48 4.58
CA VAL A 77 3.68 -1.60 3.41
C VAL A 77 4.29 -2.30 2.20
N ILE A 78 3.51 -2.36 1.13
CA ILE A 78 3.94 -2.82 -0.18
C ILE A 78 3.94 -1.60 -1.09
N LEU A 79 5.02 -1.40 -1.84
CA LEU A 79 5.19 -0.21 -2.67
C LEU A 79 4.79 -0.49 -4.12
N MET A 80 4.22 0.52 -4.77
CA MET A 80 4.03 0.53 -6.22
C MET A 80 4.83 1.69 -6.77
N SER A 81 5.52 1.48 -7.89
CA SER A 81 6.37 2.53 -8.45
C SER A 81 6.31 2.55 -9.97
N ALA A 82 6.49 3.76 -10.54
CA ALA A 82 6.72 3.90 -11.97
C ALA A 82 8.21 3.77 -12.26
N TYR A 83 8.54 3.70 -13.53
CA TYR A 83 9.93 3.64 -13.97
C TYR A 83 10.70 4.90 -13.50
N GLY A 84 11.91 4.69 -13.00
CA GLY A 84 12.78 5.79 -12.62
C GLY A 84 12.76 6.20 -11.15
N GLU A 85 12.06 5.45 -10.31
CA GLU A 85 11.93 5.80 -8.88
C GLU A 85 12.78 4.90 -7.98
N LEU A 86 13.90 4.38 -8.51
CA LEU A 86 14.73 3.40 -7.80
C LEU A 86 15.28 3.89 -6.47
N ASP A 87 15.69 5.16 -6.41
CA ASP A 87 16.26 5.71 -5.18
C ASP A 87 15.23 5.76 -4.05
N MET A 88 14.00 6.15 -4.37
CA MET A 88 12.91 6.19 -3.39
C MET A 88 12.56 4.79 -2.91
N ILE A 89 12.55 3.83 -3.82
CA ILE A 89 12.27 2.43 -3.48
C ILE A 89 13.32 1.90 -2.51
N GLN A 90 14.59 2.17 -2.78
CA GLN A 90 15.66 1.69 -1.93
C GLN A 90 15.58 2.32 -0.54
N GLU A 91 15.31 3.60 -0.46
CA GLU A 91 15.12 4.28 0.82
C GLU A 91 13.98 3.67 1.62
N ALA A 92 12.85 3.41 0.97
CA ALA A 92 11.69 2.81 1.65
C ALA A 92 11.99 1.40 2.12
N LYS A 93 12.73 0.61 1.34
CA LYS A 93 13.13 -0.74 1.76
C LYS A 93 14.06 -0.70 2.97
N ASP A 94 14.98 0.24 2.98
CA ASP A 94 15.88 0.43 4.12
C ASP A 94 15.11 0.81 5.38
N LEU A 95 13.97 1.45 5.22
CA LEU A 95 13.09 1.84 6.32
C LEU A 95 12.09 0.75 6.72
N GLY A 96 12.09 -0.37 6.02
CA GLY A 96 11.27 -1.52 6.39
C GLY A 96 10.10 -1.87 5.50
N ALA A 97 10.02 -1.29 4.28
CA ALA A 97 9.00 -1.70 3.33
C ALA A 97 9.24 -3.15 2.89
N LEU A 98 8.17 -3.92 2.74
CA LEU A 98 8.28 -5.35 2.49
C LEU A 98 8.76 -5.68 1.09
N MET A 99 8.15 -5.07 0.08
CA MET A 99 8.48 -5.33 -1.31
C MET A 99 7.92 -4.23 -2.19
N HIS A 100 8.29 -4.25 -3.47
CA HIS A 100 7.72 -3.27 -4.39
C HIS A 100 7.33 -3.94 -5.71
N PHE A 101 6.37 -3.32 -6.40
CA PHE A 101 5.93 -3.75 -7.72
C PHE A 101 6.01 -2.56 -8.66
N ALA A 102 6.70 -2.74 -9.79
CA ALA A 102 6.79 -1.72 -10.83
C ALA A 102 5.52 -1.69 -11.66
N LYS A 103 5.05 -0.52 -12.03
CA LYS A 103 3.91 -0.38 -12.93
C LYS A 103 4.36 -0.51 -14.39
N PRO A 104 3.62 -1.19 -15.23
CA PRO A 104 2.43 -1.98 -14.93
C PRO A 104 2.80 -3.27 -14.18
N PHE A 105 2.03 -3.59 -13.16
CA PHE A 105 2.30 -4.78 -12.35
C PHE A 105 1.33 -5.91 -12.71
N ASP A 106 1.72 -7.12 -12.34
CA ASP A 106 0.88 -8.30 -12.51
C ASP A 106 -0.07 -8.40 -11.31
N ILE A 107 -1.37 -8.41 -11.58
CA ILE A 107 -2.39 -8.48 -10.54
C ILE A 107 -2.24 -9.74 -9.68
N ASP A 108 -1.92 -10.87 -10.31
CA ASP A 108 -1.77 -12.12 -9.56
C ASP A 108 -0.58 -12.07 -8.62
N GLU A 109 0.51 -11.42 -9.03
CA GLU A 109 1.68 -11.28 -8.18
C GLU A 109 1.39 -10.44 -6.94
N ILE A 110 0.72 -9.29 -7.13
CA ILE A 110 0.40 -8.44 -5.98
C ILE A 110 -0.64 -9.09 -5.07
N ARG A 111 -1.62 -9.76 -5.65
CA ARG A 111 -2.61 -10.50 -4.89
C ARG A 111 -1.97 -11.58 -4.02
N GLN A 112 -1.04 -12.34 -4.61
CA GLN A 112 -0.33 -13.40 -3.91
C GLN A 112 0.57 -12.84 -2.80
N ALA A 113 1.25 -11.73 -3.07
CA ALA A 113 2.09 -11.08 -2.08
C ALA A 113 1.29 -10.63 -0.85
N VAL A 114 0.12 -10.03 -1.08
CA VAL A 114 -0.75 -9.61 0.02
C VAL A 114 -1.24 -10.82 0.81
N ARG A 115 -1.64 -11.88 0.12
CA ARG A 115 -2.09 -13.11 0.77
C ARG A 115 -1.00 -13.68 1.67
N ASN A 116 0.24 -13.75 1.17
CA ASN A 116 1.35 -14.31 1.93
C ASN A 116 1.64 -13.47 3.18
N GLU A 117 1.59 -12.15 3.06
CA GLU A 117 1.88 -11.28 4.18
C GLU A 117 0.80 -11.32 5.26
N LEU A 118 -0.45 -11.41 4.89
CA LEU A 118 -1.55 -11.42 5.84
C LEU A 118 -1.85 -12.81 6.39
N ALA A 119 -1.52 -13.86 5.66
CA ALA A 119 -1.73 -15.24 6.11
C ALA A 119 -0.78 -15.66 7.23
N VAL A 120 0.35 -14.98 7.38
CA VAL A 120 1.36 -15.31 8.39
C VAL A 120 0.79 -15.18 9.81
N GLU A 121 -0.27 -14.44 9.97
CA GLU A 121 -0.93 -14.23 11.26
C GLU A 121 -1.72 -15.45 11.76
N ALA A 122 -1.94 -16.41 10.93
CA ALA A 122 -2.78 -17.56 11.26
C ALA A 122 -2.19 -18.46 12.34
#